data_6f63ce5db03764199844bbf0390e3e6e
#
_entry.id   6f63ce5db03764199844bbf0390e3e6e
#
_cell.length_a   1.000
_cell.length_b   1.000
_cell.length_c   1.000
_cell.angle_alpha   90.00
_cell.angle_beta   90.00
_cell.angle_gamma   90.00
#
_symmetry.space_group_name_H-M   'P 1'
#
loop_
_entity.id
_entity.type
_entity.pdbx_description
1 polymer ?
#
loop_
_entity_poly.entity_id
_entity_poly.type
_entity_poly.pdbx_seq_one_letter_code
_entity_poly.pdbx_strand_id
1 'polypeptide(L)'
;MEADRTDGPAPEPPDHPEPKVIITGTGRAGTTLLVQILTDLGLDTGYTSDAEGDPLTKGGLEKDITRLDAPRIVKSPYLSWQLGDLVDSGTVAIDHVIVPIRDLDVAAASRVRSTKYGTNLRTRGGLFGTAKATKQRDVLAQFEYELFFTIARLDLPHTLLHFPRLAQDWEYTYRKLSFLAPDVDADRWKTVIEARYQPTWVHEQPLSKSEQALAVAGTVYHRGITRPLRGVRRVLGQAK
;
A
#
# COMPACT_ATOMS: atom_id res chain seq x y z
N MET A 1 4.38 -55.73 6.43
CA MET A 1 5.51 -54.96 6.95
C MET A 1 5.10 -53.48 6.81
N GLU A 2 4.33 -53.04 7.78
CA GLU A 2 3.75 -51.70 7.85
C GLU A 2 4.82 -50.74 8.40
N ALA A 3 5.16 -49.67 7.64
CA ALA A 3 6.10 -48.68 8.08
C ALA A 3 5.39 -47.72 9.04
N ASP A 4 5.77 -47.78 10.30
CA ASP A 4 5.40 -46.88 11.39
C ASP A 4 5.89 -45.46 11.03
N ARG A 5 4.95 -44.57 10.65
CA ARG A 5 5.18 -43.12 10.53
C ARG A 5 4.98 -42.53 11.92
N THR A 6 6.05 -42.37 12.66
CA THR A 6 6.06 -41.51 13.84
C THR A 6 5.98 -40.04 13.39
N ASP A 7 4.75 -39.49 13.35
CA ASP A 7 4.54 -38.08 13.30
C ASP A 7 5.11 -37.46 14.60
N GLY A 8 6.27 -36.85 14.49
CA GLY A 8 6.81 -36.03 15.56
C GLY A 8 5.87 -34.86 15.85
N PRO A 9 5.88 -34.30 17.09
CA PRO A 9 5.04 -33.14 17.42
C PRO A 9 5.36 -31.99 16.46
N ALA A 10 4.30 -31.31 15.99
CA ALA A 10 4.45 -30.08 15.17
C ALA A 10 5.36 -29.10 15.91
N PRO A 11 6.26 -28.41 15.22
CA PRO A 11 7.13 -27.42 15.84
C PRO A 11 6.28 -26.37 16.55
N GLU A 12 6.61 -26.10 17.81
CA GLU A 12 5.96 -25.02 18.57
C GLU A 12 6.11 -23.70 17.79
N PRO A 13 5.06 -22.86 17.71
CA PRO A 13 5.18 -21.56 17.08
C PRO A 13 6.28 -20.76 17.79
N PRO A 14 7.09 -19.96 17.05
CA PRO A 14 8.16 -19.18 17.64
C PRO A 14 7.58 -18.20 18.68
N ASP A 15 8.23 -18.08 19.83
CA ASP A 15 7.84 -17.21 20.95
C ASP A 15 7.69 -15.74 20.56
N HIS A 16 8.24 -15.32 19.42
CA HIS A 16 8.15 -13.97 18.88
C HIS A 16 7.70 -14.00 17.41
N PRO A 17 6.88 -12.99 16.98
CA PRO A 17 6.48 -12.89 15.59
C PRO A 17 7.71 -12.72 14.68
N GLU A 18 7.73 -13.46 13.57
CA GLU A 18 8.78 -13.36 12.58
C GLU A 18 8.87 -11.91 12.02
N PRO A 19 10.05 -11.26 12.06
CA PRO A 19 10.17 -9.88 11.62
C PRO A 19 9.76 -9.71 10.15
N LYS A 20 9.01 -8.66 9.84
CA LYS A 20 8.43 -8.38 8.51
C LYS A 20 9.09 -7.18 7.84
N VAL A 21 9.22 -7.25 6.52
CA VAL A 21 9.48 -6.08 5.67
C VAL A 21 8.14 -5.50 5.25
N ILE A 22 7.94 -4.21 5.45
CA ILE A 22 6.67 -3.56 5.07
C ILE A 22 6.87 -2.55 3.94
N ILE A 23 5.91 -2.51 3.01
CA ILE A 23 5.80 -1.49 1.98
C ILE A 23 4.56 -0.65 2.32
N THR A 24 4.77 0.61 2.70
CA THR A 24 3.69 1.50 3.13
C THR A 24 3.92 2.94 2.68
N GLY A 25 3.01 3.84 3.01
CA GLY A 25 3.06 5.26 2.65
C GLY A 25 1.72 5.75 2.12
N THR A 26 1.70 6.92 1.48
CA THR A 26 0.48 7.55 0.96
C THR A 26 -0.26 6.72 -0.08
N GLY A 27 0.38 5.68 -0.63
CA GLY A 27 -0.10 4.94 -1.80
C GLY A 27 -0.06 5.81 -3.07
N ARG A 28 -0.38 5.23 -4.22
CA ARG A 28 -0.25 5.88 -5.55
C ARG A 28 1.19 6.32 -5.88
N ALA A 29 2.16 5.74 -5.19
CA ALA A 29 3.59 5.96 -5.33
C ALA A 29 4.34 4.70 -5.79
N GLY A 30 3.67 3.80 -6.54
CA GLY A 30 4.30 2.58 -7.08
C GLY A 30 4.37 1.40 -6.12
N THR A 31 3.64 1.43 -4.99
CA THR A 31 3.67 0.34 -3.99
C THR A 31 3.24 -1.02 -4.58
N THR A 32 2.25 -1.06 -5.47
CA THR A 32 1.82 -2.30 -6.16
C THR A 32 2.90 -2.79 -7.13
N LEU A 33 3.54 -1.88 -7.87
CA LEU A 33 4.68 -2.21 -8.74
C LEU A 33 5.84 -2.81 -7.94
N LEU A 34 6.15 -2.28 -6.77
CA LEU A 34 7.19 -2.86 -5.90
C LEU A 34 6.86 -4.29 -5.48
N VAL A 35 5.61 -4.57 -5.08
CA VAL A 35 5.20 -5.95 -4.77
C VAL A 35 5.44 -6.86 -5.97
N GLN A 36 5.04 -6.45 -7.17
CA GLN A 36 5.22 -7.24 -8.39
C GLN A 36 6.71 -7.47 -8.70
N ILE A 37 7.55 -6.44 -8.61
CA ILE A 37 9.00 -6.56 -8.80
C ILE A 37 9.60 -7.56 -7.81
N LEU A 38 9.29 -7.41 -6.51
CA LEU A 38 9.85 -8.27 -5.47
C LEU A 38 9.34 -9.73 -5.60
N THR A 39 8.09 -9.92 -6.03
CA THR A 39 7.55 -11.25 -6.36
C THR A 39 8.30 -11.90 -7.52
N ASP A 40 8.56 -11.17 -8.61
CA ASP A 40 9.29 -11.68 -9.78
C ASP A 40 10.77 -11.97 -9.51
N LEU A 41 11.32 -11.33 -8.48
CA LEU A 41 12.65 -11.63 -7.96
C LEU A 41 12.68 -12.86 -7.03
N GLY A 42 11.52 -13.49 -6.79
CA GLY A 42 11.39 -14.70 -5.97
C GLY A 42 11.23 -14.45 -4.49
N LEU A 43 10.96 -13.21 -4.07
CA LEU A 43 10.77 -12.88 -2.66
C LEU A 43 9.34 -13.22 -2.20
N ASP A 44 9.20 -13.61 -0.93
CA ASP A 44 7.91 -13.94 -0.33
C ASP A 44 7.08 -12.67 -0.08
N THR A 45 6.18 -12.39 -1.00
CA THR A 45 5.15 -11.34 -0.93
C THR A 45 3.76 -11.92 -0.73
N GLY A 46 3.64 -13.24 -0.68
CA GLY A 46 2.38 -13.98 -0.66
C GLY A 46 1.61 -13.89 -1.97
N TYR A 47 2.28 -13.57 -3.08
CA TYR A 47 1.74 -13.50 -4.43
C TYR A 47 2.61 -14.30 -5.41
N THR A 48 2.05 -14.59 -6.58
CA THR A 48 2.72 -15.20 -7.74
C THR A 48 2.92 -14.17 -8.84
N SER A 49 3.78 -14.45 -9.82
CA SER A 49 4.15 -13.49 -10.87
C SER A 49 2.99 -13.07 -11.77
N ASP A 50 1.90 -13.82 -11.79
CA ASP A 50 0.64 -13.49 -12.48
C ASP A 50 -0.27 -12.55 -11.67
N ALA A 51 0.07 -12.26 -10.39
CA ALA A 51 -0.71 -11.37 -9.57
C ALA A 51 -0.66 -9.93 -10.10
N GLU A 52 -1.83 -9.39 -10.37
CA GLU A 52 -1.97 -8.03 -10.86
C GLU A 52 -2.79 -7.16 -9.90
N GLY A 53 -2.53 -5.86 -9.95
CA GLY A 53 -3.38 -4.87 -9.32
C GLY A 53 -4.74 -4.77 -10.04
N ASP A 54 -5.66 -4.04 -9.40
CA ASP A 54 -6.96 -3.74 -10.00
C ASP A 54 -6.79 -3.15 -11.43
N PRO A 55 -7.46 -3.70 -12.45
CA PRO A 55 -7.22 -3.32 -13.85
C PRO A 55 -7.49 -1.85 -14.14
N LEU A 56 -8.41 -1.21 -13.41
CA LEU A 56 -8.80 0.19 -13.61
C LEU A 56 -7.94 1.16 -12.80
N THR A 57 -7.71 0.84 -11.53
CA THR A 57 -7.03 1.75 -10.60
C THR A 57 -5.55 1.44 -10.41
N LYS A 58 -5.11 0.26 -10.87
CA LYS A 58 -3.74 -0.25 -10.68
C LYS A 58 -3.33 -0.29 -9.19
N GLY A 59 -4.30 -0.33 -8.28
CA GLY A 59 -4.11 -0.54 -6.85
C GLY A 59 -4.31 -2.01 -6.49
N GLY A 60 -4.10 -2.37 -5.24
CA GLY A 60 -4.28 -3.74 -4.76
C GLY A 60 -2.98 -4.39 -4.32
N LEU A 61 -3.02 -5.71 -4.13
CA LEU A 61 -1.93 -6.51 -3.57
C LEU A 61 -1.61 -6.11 -2.12
N GLU A 62 -2.65 -5.79 -1.33
CA GLU A 62 -2.55 -5.59 0.11
C GLU A 62 -2.68 -6.93 0.84
N LYS A 63 -1.89 -7.11 1.90
CA LYS A 63 -2.00 -8.21 2.85
C LYS A 63 -2.19 -7.67 4.27
N ASP A 64 -2.83 -8.46 5.10
CA ASP A 64 -2.98 -8.17 6.53
C ASP A 64 -1.74 -8.71 7.26
N ILE A 65 -0.96 -7.81 7.85
CA ILE A 65 0.29 -8.14 8.55
C ILE A 65 0.04 -8.89 9.88
N THR A 66 -1.17 -8.80 10.44
CA THR A 66 -1.51 -9.42 11.73
C THR A 66 -1.85 -10.90 11.62
N ARG A 67 -1.96 -11.43 10.39
CA ARG A 67 -2.25 -12.85 10.19
C ARG A 67 -1.01 -13.70 10.46
N LEU A 68 -1.23 -14.88 11.01
CA LEU A 68 -0.17 -15.87 11.26
C LEU A 68 0.52 -16.34 9.97
N ASP A 69 -0.23 -16.39 8.86
CA ASP A 69 0.26 -16.74 7.52
C ASP A 69 0.68 -15.52 6.69
N ALA A 70 0.90 -14.37 7.32
CA ALA A 70 1.36 -13.17 6.61
C ALA A 70 2.74 -13.42 5.99
N PRO A 71 2.94 -13.07 4.70
CA PRO A 71 4.22 -13.26 4.02
C PRO A 71 5.33 -12.42 4.65
N ARG A 72 6.59 -12.71 4.30
CA ARG A 72 7.77 -11.95 4.76
C ARG A 72 7.68 -10.48 4.38
N ILE A 73 7.19 -10.17 3.19
CA ILE A 73 7.03 -8.80 2.67
C ILE A 73 5.55 -8.48 2.57
N VAL A 74 5.09 -7.52 3.36
CA VAL A 74 3.69 -7.10 3.43
C VAL A 74 3.53 -5.67 2.91
N LYS A 75 2.60 -5.49 1.98
CA LYS A 75 2.20 -4.16 1.54
C LYS A 75 0.83 -3.81 2.10
N SER A 76 0.75 -2.67 2.80
CA SER A 76 -0.52 -2.08 3.22
C SER A 76 -0.41 -0.57 3.41
N PRO A 77 -1.26 0.24 2.76
CA PRO A 77 -1.27 1.69 2.99
C PRO A 77 -1.79 2.04 4.40
N TYR A 78 -2.53 1.13 5.06
CA TYR A 78 -3.05 1.35 6.41
C TYR A 78 -1.93 1.41 7.47
N LEU A 79 -0.79 0.78 7.22
CA LEU A 79 0.37 0.83 8.11
C LEU A 79 0.97 2.24 8.25
N SER A 80 0.60 3.18 7.38
CA SER A 80 1.06 4.58 7.52
C SER A 80 0.61 5.24 8.83
N TRP A 81 -0.45 4.74 9.49
CA TRP A 81 -0.89 5.24 10.81
C TRP A 81 -1.11 4.14 11.87
N GLN A 82 -1.14 2.86 11.47
CA GLN A 82 -1.33 1.75 12.42
C GLN A 82 -0.02 1.15 12.92
N LEU A 83 1.10 1.46 12.24
CA LEU A 83 2.39 0.84 12.50
C LEU A 83 2.84 1.00 13.96
N GLY A 84 2.68 2.20 14.51
CA GLY A 84 3.07 2.48 15.89
C GLY A 84 2.38 1.57 16.89
N ASP A 85 1.06 1.49 16.82
CA ASP A 85 0.25 0.67 17.72
C ASP A 85 0.57 -0.82 17.60
N LEU A 86 0.79 -1.31 16.37
CA LEU A 86 1.12 -2.72 16.11
C LEU A 86 2.49 -3.12 16.67
N VAL A 87 3.48 -2.24 16.57
CA VAL A 87 4.81 -2.48 17.14
C VAL A 87 4.80 -2.33 18.65
N ASP A 88 4.19 -1.26 19.19
CA ASP A 88 4.11 -1.00 20.63
C ASP A 88 3.35 -2.11 21.39
N SER A 89 2.35 -2.73 20.76
CA SER A 89 1.63 -3.87 21.33
C SER A 89 2.36 -5.22 21.21
N GLY A 90 3.49 -5.26 20.51
CA GLY A 90 4.20 -6.52 20.23
C GLY A 90 3.49 -7.44 19.23
N THR A 91 2.42 -6.96 18.56
CA THR A 91 1.66 -7.75 17.58
C THR A 91 2.50 -8.10 16.36
N VAL A 92 3.43 -7.22 15.96
CA VAL A 92 4.32 -7.41 14.82
C VAL A 92 5.75 -7.00 15.18
N ALA A 93 6.73 -7.70 14.62
CA ALA A 93 8.13 -7.30 14.59
C ALA A 93 8.45 -6.76 13.18
N ILE A 94 9.17 -5.64 13.10
CA ILE A 94 9.53 -5.01 11.84
C ILE A 94 11.03 -5.10 11.63
N ASP A 95 11.41 -5.66 10.49
CA ASP A 95 12.80 -5.72 10.04
C ASP A 95 13.15 -4.49 9.20
N HIS A 96 12.27 -4.08 8.28
CA HIS A 96 12.53 -2.93 7.41
C HIS A 96 11.25 -2.27 6.90
N VAL A 97 11.27 -0.95 6.76
CA VAL A 97 10.15 -0.16 6.22
C VAL A 97 10.55 0.43 4.87
N ILE A 98 9.85 0.05 3.81
CA ILE A 98 10.03 0.62 2.47
C ILE A 98 8.93 1.67 2.24
N VAL A 99 9.33 2.92 2.02
CA VAL A 99 8.41 4.05 1.85
C VAL A 99 8.61 4.68 0.47
N PRO A 100 7.80 4.31 -0.52
CA PRO A 100 7.74 5.04 -1.77
C PRO A 100 7.10 6.40 -1.57
N ILE A 101 7.81 7.45 -1.95
CA ILE A 101 7.40 8.85 -1.83
C ILE A 101 7.09 9.40 -3.22
N ARG A 102 5.99 10.11 -3.32
CA ARG A 102 5.57 10.86 -4.50
C ARG A 102 5.13 12.26 -4.11
N ASP A 103 5.24 13.21 -5.05
CA ASP A 103 4.61 14.51 -4.88
C ASP A 103 3.15 14.38 -4.42
N LEU A 104 2.80 15.06 -3.32
CA LEU A 104 1.50 14.89 -2.66
C LEU A 104 0.33 15.39 -3.50
N ASP A 105 0.52 16.45 -4.30
CA ASP A 105 -0.54 16.96 -5.17
C ASP A 105 -0.82 15.98 -6.30
N VAL A 106 0.22 15.35 -6.84
CA VAL A 106 0.12 14.31 -7.86
C VAL A 106 -0.47 13.02 -7.30
N ALA A 107 -0.09 12.61 -6.10
CA ALA A 107 -0.65 11.45 -5.43
C ALA A 107 -2.14 11.64 -5.11
N ALA A 108 -2.53 12.80 -4.59
CA ALA A 108 -3.92 13.18 -4.34
C ALA A 108 -4.74 13.22 -5.63
N ALA A 109 -4.19 13.82 -6.70
CA ALA A 109 -4.82 13.85 -8.01
C ALA A 109 -5.07 12.46 -8.56
N SER A 110 -4.10 11.56 -8.45
CA SER A 110 -4.23 10.16 -8.87
C SER A 110 -5.36 9.44 -8.12
N ARG A 111 -5.53 9.67 -6.82
CA ARG A 111 -6.63 9.11 -6.02
C ARG A 111 -7.99 9.66 -6.45
N VAL A 112 -8.08 10.96 -6.69
CA VAL A 112 -9.31 11.61 -7.18
C VAL A 112 -9.70 11.05 -8.55
N ARG A 113 -8.75 10.88 -9.48
CA ARG A 113 -9.01 10.29 -10.79
C ARG A 113 -9.49 8.84 -10.68
N SER A 114 -8.89 8.05 -9.81
CA SER A 114 -9.30 6.66 -9.56
C SER A 114 -10.72 6.56 -9.01
N THR A 115 -11.20 7.57 -8.28
CA THR A 115 -12.57 7.61 -7.74
C THR A 115 -13.64 7.81 -8.83
N LYS A 116 -13.29 8.34 -10.01
CA LYS A 116 -14.22 8.48 -11.13
C LYS A 116 -14.74 7.15 -11.68
N TYR A 117 -13.94 6.10 -11.55
CA TYR A 117 -14.27 4.76 -12.07
C TYR A 117 -15.09 3.92 -11.10
N GLY A 118 -15.33 4.42 -9.89
CA GLY A 118 -16.14 3.76 -8.90
C GLY A 118 -17.00 4.75 -8.13
N THR A 119 -18.29 4.68 -8.25
CA THR A 119 -19.26 5.46 -7.46
C THR A 119 -19.23 5.08 -5.98
N ASN A 120 -18.41 4.11 -5.58
CA ASN A 120 -18.28 3.64 -4.22
C ASN A 120 -16.98 4.15 -3.58
N LEU A 121 -17.10 4.72 -2.37
CA LEU A 121 -16.01 5.10 -1.45
C LEU A 121 -15.02 3.95 -1.12
N ARG A 122 -15.23 2.76 -1.68
CA ARG A 122 -14.42 1.54 -1.47
C ARG A 122 -13.60 1.13 -2.69
N THR A 123 -13.51 1.99 -3.72
CA THR A 123 -12.67 1.69 -4.88
C THR A 123 -11.20 1.64 -4.46
N ARG A 124 -10.55 0.50 -4.67
CA ARG A 124 -9.11 0.34 -4.41
C ARG A 124 -8.34 1.44 -5.12
N GLY A 125 -7.46 2.15 -4.38
CA GLY A 125 -6.71 3.27 -4.93
C GLY A 125 -7.48 4.60 -5.08
N GLY A 126 -8.76 4.67 -4.70
CA GLY A 126 -9.55 5.89 -4.63
C GLY A 126 -9.23 6.77 -3.43
N LEU A 127 -10.16 7.65 -3.04
CA LEU A 127 -10.00 8.53 -1.88
C LEU A 127 -9.67 7.72 -0.62
N PHE A 128 -8.77 8.27 0.21
CA PHE A 128 -8.18 7.57 1.32
C PHE A 128 -8.16 8.45 2.59
N GLY A 129 -8.71 7.94 3.69
CA GLY A 129 -8.83 8.67 4.95
C GLY A 129 -9.83 9.84 4.92
N THR A 130 -10.41 10.17 3.78
CA THR A 130 -11.38 11.25 3.63
C THR A 130 -12.38 10.92 2.52
N ALA A 131 -13.61 11.41 2.68
CA ALA A 131 -14.62 11.41 1.61
C ALA A 131 -14.60 12.71 0.77
N LYS A 132 -13.67 13.64 1.04
CA LYS A 132 -13.59 14.93 0.38
C LYS A 132 -12.35 14.99 -0.50
N ALA A 133 -12.53 15.04 -1.83
CA ALA A 133 -11.45 15.16 -2.79
C ALA A 133 -10.52 16.36 -2.50
N THR A 134 -11.11 17.51 -2.08
CA THR A 134 -10.38 18.74 -1.73
C THR A 134 -9.51 18.61 -0.46
N LYS A 135 -9.70 17.57 0.34
CA LYS A 135 -8.90 17.31 1.54
C LYS A 135 -7.91 16.15 1.36
N GLN A 136 -7.89 15.54 0.19
CA GLN A 136 -7.08 14.34 -0.01
C GLN A 136 -5.59 14.61 0.18
N ARG A 137 -5.07 15.73 -0.31
CA ARG A 137 -3.67 16.12 -0.13
C ARG A 137 -3.30 16.28 1.35
N ASP A 138 -4.11 17.04 2.09
CA ASP A 138 -3.86 17.32 3.51
C ASP A 138 -3.85 16.02 4.34
N VAL A 139 -4.79 15.11 4.05
CA VAL A 139 -4.87 13.81 4.72
C VAL A 139 -3.66 12.92 4.39
N LEU A 140 -3.19 12.92 3.14
CA LEU A 140 -1.99 12.19 2.76
C LEU A 140 -0.75 12.75 3.46
N ALA A 141 -0.62 14.08 3.56
CA ALA A 141 0.47 14.73 4.28
C ALA A 141 0.47 14.36 5.77
N GLN A 142 -0.71 14.27 6.40
CA GLN A 142 -0.84 13.84 7.78
C GLN A 142 -0.37 12.39 7.96
N PHE A 143 -0.82 11.45 7.11
CA PHE A 143 -0.41 10.06 7.20
C PHE A 143 1.09 9.86 6.94
N GLU A 144 1.66 10.63 6.03
CA GLU A 144 3.11 10.59 5.78
C GLU A 144 3.91 11.11 6.97
N TYR A 145 3.44 12.19 7.60
CA TYR A 145 4.04 12.69 8.84
C TYR A 145 3.95 11.66 9.96
N GLU A 146 2.77 11.06 10.20
CA GLU A 146 2.57 10.02 11.24
C GLU A 146 3.50 8.82 11.01
N LEU A 147 3.66 8.39 9.75
CA LEU A 147 4.58 7.32 9.40
C LEU A 147 6.03 7.68 9.72
N PHE A 148 6.51 8.84 9.27
CA PHE A 148 7.89 9.26 9.54
C PHE A 148 8.15 9.50 11.01
N PHE A 149 7.17 10.06 11.74
CA PHE A 149 7.26 10.20 13.18
C PHE A 149 7.39 8.83 13.86
N THR A 150 6.60 7.84 13.45
CA THR A 150 6.66 6.47 13.98
C THR A 150 8.01 5.81 13.67
N ILE A 151 8.50 5.91 12.44
CA ILE A 151 9.81 5.40 12.04
C ILE A 151 10.92 6.00 12.91
N ALA A 152 10.91 7.32 13.09
CA ALA A 152 11.90 8.01 13.89
C ALA A 152 11.81 7.68 15.39
N ARG A 153 10.58 7.61 15.93
CA ARG A 153 10.34 7.30 17.35
C ARG A 153 10.80 5.89 17.73
N LEU A 154 10.60 4.93 16.84
CA LEU A 154 10.91 3.52 17.06
C LEU A 154 12.26 3.11 16.47
N ASP A 155 13.01 4.05 15.89
CA ASP A 155 14.30 3.81 15.21
C ASP A 155 14.25 2.65 14.20
N LEU A 156 13.16 2.59 13.41
CA LEU A 156 12.96 1.50 12.47
C LEU A 156 13.88 1.63 11.25
N PRO A 157 14.59 0.55 10.85
CA PRO A 157 15.32 0.52 9.60
C PRO A 157 14.39 0.83 8.43
N HIS A 158 14.78 1.76 7.55
CA HIS A 158 13.91 2.18 6.46
C HIS A 158 14.63 2.57 5.18
N THR A 159 13.92 2.50 4.06
CA THR A 159 14.37 2.96 2.75
C THR A 159 13.31 3.85 2.11
N LEU A 160 13.71 5.09 1.80
CA LEU A 160 12.87 6.02 1.04
C LEU A 160 13.14 5.86 -0.46
N LEU A 161 12.07 5.70 -1.25
CA LEU A 161 12.11 5.55 -2.70
C LEU A 161 11.31 6.65 -3.39
N HIS A 162 11.95 7.40 -4.28
CA HIS A 162 11.26 8.41 -5.05
C HIS A 162 10.48 7.79 -6.22
N PHE A 163 9.17 8.06 -6.31
CA PHE A 163 8.35 7.75 -7.48
C PHE A 163 8.18 9.02 -8.36
N PRO A 164 8.40 8.94 -9.67
CA PRO A 164 8.44 7.74 -10.49
C PRO A 164 9.82 7.10 -10.68
N ARG A 165 10.90 7.66 -10.12
CA ARG A 165 12.27 7.17 -10.33
C ARG A 165 12.43 5.69 -10.05
N LEU A 166 11.77 5.16 -9.01
CA LEU A 166 11.83 3.72 -8.68
C LEU A 166 11.35 2.80 -9.83
N ALA A 167 10.52 3.34 -10.75
CA ALA A 167 10.01 2.59 -11.89
C ALA A 167 10.85 2.81 -13.16
N GLN A 168 11.53 3.96 -13.27
CA GLN A 168 12.22 4.42 -14.49
C GLN A 168 13.72 4.18 -14.46
N ASP A 169 14.29 4.09 -13.26
CA ASP A 169 15.74 3.97 -13.02
C ASP A 169 16.00 2.67 -12.23
N TRP A 170 16.27 1.58 -12.98
CA TRP A 170 16.49 0.27 -12.38
C TRP A 170 17.74 0.26 -11.47
N GLU A 171 18.80 1.00 -11.82
CA GLU A 171 20.02 1.08 -11.02
C GLU A 171 19.76 1.75 -9.66
N TYR A 172 18.91 2.79 -9.67
CA TYR A 172 18.47 3.44 -8.45
C TYR A 172 17.74 2.45 -7.54
N THR A 173 16.80 1.69 -8.09
CA THR A 173 15.98 0.73 -7.32
C THR A 173 16.81 -0.45 -6.84
N TYR A 174 17.68 -1.00 -7.69
CA TYR A 174 18.65 -2.02 -7.32
C TYR A 174 19.53 -1.58 -6.15
N ARG A 175 20.21 -0.44 -6.26
CA ARG A 175 21.06 0.10 -5.20
C ARG A 175 20.35 0.29 -3.87
N LYS A 176 19.06 0.57 -3.91
CA LYS A 176 18.24 0.82 -2.72
C LYS A 176 17.67 -0.43 -2.08
N LEU A 177 17.43 -1.50 -2.86
CA LEU A 177 16.67 -2.66 -2.41
C LEU A 177 17.40 -4.00 -2.59
N SER A 178 18.60 -4.04 -3.18
CA SER A 178 19.34 -5.30 -3.41
C SER A 178 19.64 -6.08 -2.13
N PHE A 179 19.66 -5.41 -0.97
CA PHE A 179 19.83 -6.09 0.33
C PHE A 179 18.68 -7.05 0.67
N LEU A 180 17.51 -6.91 0.04
CA LEU A 180 16.38 -7.82 0.22
C LEU A 180 16.56 -9.14 -0.53
N ALA A 181 17.37 -9.14 -1.57
CA ALA A 181 17.65 -10.29 -2.44
C ALA A 181 19.15 -10.33 -2.79
N PRO A 182 20.03 -10.59 -1.81
CA PRO A 182 21.49 -10.50 -2.00
C PRO A 182 22.02 -11.51 -3.02
N ASP A 183 21.31 -12.62 -3.23
CA ASP A 183 21.69 -13.68 -4.17
C ASP A 183 21.19 -13.41 -5.60
N VAL A 184 20.46 -12.31 -5.84
CA VAL A 184 19.94 -11.93 -7.16
C VAL A 184 20.84 -10.87 -7.78
N ASP A 185 21.41 -11.17 -8.95
CA ASP A 185 22.31 -10.28 -9.65
C ASP A 185 21.62 -9.03 -10.23
N ALA A 186 22.42 -8.04 -10.61
CA ALA A 186 21.95 -6.76 -11.12
C ALA A 186 21.21 -6.90 -12.47
N ASP A 187 21.60 -7.85 -13.32
CA ASP A 187 20.95 -8.07 -14.61
C ASP A 187 19.54 -8.63 -14.47
N ARG A 188 19.32 -9.48 -13.47
CA ARG A 188 17.99 -9.98 -13.13
C ARG A 188 17.10 -8.85 -12.62
N TRP A 189 17.61 -7.99 -11.71
CA TRP A 189 16.89 -6.81 -11.24
C TRP A 189 16.48 -5.90 -12.39
N LYS A 190 17.43 -5.59 -13.30
CA LYS A 190 17.18 -4.79 -14.51
C LYS A 190 16.04 -5.39 -15.33
N THR A 191 16.18 -6.67 -15.67
CA THR A 191 15.20 -7.40 -16.50
C THR A 191 13.79 -7.32 -15.91
N VAL A 192 13.66 -7.56 -14.61
CA VAL A 192 12.35 -7.54 -13.91
C VAL A 192 11.77 -6.14 -13.88
N ILE A 193 12.56 -5.11 -13.52
CA ILE A 193 12.06 -3.73 -13.43
C ILE A 193 11.61 -3.22 -14.79
N GLU A 194 12.42 -3.42 -15.83
CA GLU A 194 12.09 -3.00 -17.20
C GLU A 194 10.85 -3.72 -17.75
N ALA A 195 10.68 -5.01 -17.45
CA ALA A 195 9.50 -5.77 -17.85
C ALA A 195 8.21 -5.30 -17.18
N ARG A 196 8.29 -4.82 -15.93
CA ARG A 196 7.14 -4.33 -15.17
C ARG A 196 6.85 -2.85 -15.39
N TYR A 197 7.79 -2.09 -15.94
CA TYR A 197 7.59 -0.67 -16.17
C TYR A 197 6.60 -0.41 -17.32
N GLN A 198 5.58 0.38 -17.05
CA GLN A 198 4.65 0.86 -18.07
C GLN A 198 4.52 2.38 -17.98
N PRO A 199 4.95 3.13 -19.00
CA PRO A 199 4.90 4.60 -19.02
C PRO A 199 3.52 5.18 -18.74
N THR A 200 2.46 4.50 -19.18
CA THR A 200 1.06 4.92 -18.99
C THR A 200 0.61 4.93 -17.53
N TRP A 201 1.36 4.31 -16.63
CA TRP A 201 1.03 4.29 -15.19
C TRP A 201 1.61 5.50 -14.44
N VAL A 202 2.52 6.22 -15.08
CA VAL A 202 3.18 7.39 -14.49
C VAL A 202 2.43 8.66 -14.87
N HIS A 203 1.48 9.07 -14.04
CA HIS A 203 0.80 10.36 -14.19
C HIS A 203 1.51 11.39 -13.35
N GLU A 204 2.21 12.34 -13.97
CA GLU A 204 3.03 13.34 -13.27
C GLU A 204 2.31 14.66 -13.00
N GLN A 205 1.07 14.81 -13.45
CA GLN A 205 0.37 16.09 -13.39
C GLN A 205 -0.65 16.15 -12.24
N PRO A 206 -0.70 17.29 -11.51
CA PRO A 206 -1.78 17.59 -10.58
C PRO A 206 -3.13 17.73 -11.33
N LEU A 207 -4.22 17.84 -10.58
CA LEU A 207 -5.54 18.06 -11.18
C LEU A 207 -5.56 19.39 -11.96
N SER A 208 -6.07 19.33 -13.19
CA SER A 208 -6.43 20.52 -13.96
C SER A 208 -7.54 21.31 -13.25
N LYS A 209 -7.72 22.60 -13.59
CA LYS A 209 -8.78 23.44 -13.02
C LYS A 209 -10.18 22.83 -13.20
N SER A 210 -10.44 22.22 -14.36
CA SER A 210 -11.71 21.53 -14.64
C SER A 210 -11.90 20.28 -13.78
N GLU A 211 -10.86 19.48 -13.56
CA GLU A 211 -10.91 18.31 -12.67
C GLU A 211 -11.11 18.72 -11.22
N GLN A 212 -10.50 19.82 -10.77
CA GLN A 212 -10.71 20.39 -9.44
C GLN A 212 -12.16 20.80 -9.24
N ALA A 213 -12.75 21.49 -10.21
CA ALA A 213 -14.16 21.90 -10.17
C ALA A 213 -15.11 20.69 -10.10
N LEU A 214 -14.85 19.64 -10.89
CA LEU A 214 -15.62 18.39 -10.84
C LEU A 214 -15.46 17.67 -9.49
N ALA A 215 -14.28 17.67 -8.91
CA ALA A 215 -14.02 17.06 -7.60
C ALA A 215 -14.80 17.79 -6.47
N VAL A 216 -14.88 19.12 -6.55
CA VAL A 216 -15.70 19.94 -5.64
C VAL A 216 -17.18 19.64 -5.82
N ALA A 217 -17.69 19.63 -7.06
CA ALA A 217 -19.08 19.32 -7.37
C ALA A 217 -19.50 17.91 -6.90
N GLY A 218 -18.66 16.90 -7.12
CA GLY A 218 -18.89 15.54 -6.63
C GLY A 218 -18.97 15.44 -5.10
N THR A 219 -18.18 16.25 -4.39
CA THR A 219 -18.21 16.32 -2.92
C THR A 219 -19.53 16.93 -2.41
N VAL A 220 -20.08 17.93 -3.12
CA VAL A 220 -21.36 18.58 -2.80
C VAL A 220 -22.53 17.60 -3.06
N TYR A 221 -22.50 16.90 -4.19
CA TYR A 221 -23.53 15.93 -4.56
C TYR A 221 -23.67 14.81 -3.52
N HIS A 222 -22.55 14.23 -3.06
CA HIS A 222 -22.55 13.22 -2.00
C HIS A 222 -23.07 13.74 -0.65
N ARG A 223 -22.85 15.00 -0.33
CA ARG A 223 -23.41 15.61 0.89
C ARG A 223 -24.93 15.77 0.83
N GLY A 224 -25.49 16.11 -0.33
CA GLY A 224 -26.91 16.34 -0.51
C GLY A 224 -27.77 15.08 -0.47
N ILE A 225 -27.24 13.96 -1.00
CA ILE A 225 -28.04 12.73 -1.18
C ILE A 225 -27.82 11.68 -0.09
N THR A 226 -26.61 11.54 0.45
CA THR A 226 -26.32 10.43 1.38
C THR A 226 -26.54 10.76 2.86
N ARG A 227 -26.60 12.03 3.25
CA ARG A 227 -26.89 12.43 4.65
C ARG A 227 -28.34 12.18 5.06
N PRO A 228 -29.36 12.50 4.25
CA PRO A 228 -30.75 12.20 4.61
C PRO A 228 -31.03 10.69 4.80
N LEU A 229 -30.47 9.85 3.94
CA LEU A 229 -30.68 8.38 3.99
C LEU A 229 -30.03 7.71 5.22
N ARG A 230 -28.94 8.26 5.74
CA ARG A 230 -28.33 7.75 6.99
C ARG A 230 -29.13 8.15 8.24
N GLY A 231 -29.74 9.34 8.24
CA GLY A 231 -30.65 9.78 9.30
C GLY A 231 -31.91 8.90 9.39
N VAL A 232 -32.53 8.60 8.25
CA VAL A 232 -33.73 7.76 8.18
C VAL A 232 -33.47 6.32 8.66
N ARG A 233 -32.34 5.72 8.30
CA ARG A 233 -31.96 4.38 8.80
C ARG A 233 -31.70 4.32 10.31
N ARG A 234 -31.23 5.42 10.91
CA ARG A 234 -30.99 5.48 12.38
C ARG A 234 -32.30 5.59 13.15
N VAL A 235 -33.30 6.26 12.59
CA VAL A 235 -34.63 6.42 13.21
C VAL A 235 -35.46 5.13 13.09
N LEU A 236 -35.35 4.43 11.95
CA LEU A 236 -36.07 3.15 11.73
C LEU A 236 -35.42 1.94 12.42
N GLY A 237 -34.14 2.02 12.82
CA GLY A 237 -33.46 0.96 13.56
C GLY A 237 -33.65 0.99 15.08
N GLN A 238 -34.30 2.02 15.64
CA GLN A 238 -34.60 2.14 17.08
C GLN A 238 -36.07 1.80 17.43
N ALA A 239 -36.87 1.37 16.43
CA ALA A 239 -38.23 0.94 16.65
C ALA A 239 -38.36 -0.59 16.47
N LYS A 240 -37.60 -1.33 17.30
CA LYS A 240 -37.87 -2.76 17.59
C LYS A 240 -37.31 -3.07 18.98
#